data_7f5feef83d1a6030f8482fe3bcf6d083
#
_entry.id   7f5feef83d1a6030f8482fe3bcf6d083
#
_cell.length_a   1.000
_cell.length_b   1.000
_cell.length_c   1.000
_cell.angle_alpha   90.00
_cell.angle_beta   90.00
_cell.angle_gamma   90.00
#
_symmetry.space_group_name_H-M   'P 1'
#
loop_
_entity.id
_entity.type
_entity.pdbx_description
1 polymer ?
#
loop_
_entity_poly.entity_id
_entity_poly.type
_entity_poly.pdbx_seq_one_letter_code
_entity_poly.pdbx_strand_id
1 'polypeptide(L)'
;MNIVNCVDWQAIGAIGTWVSGLGTILTVVVAVLPYIKKGKLYFTQHSNINEYRPELTIVNSKAEGMLIEKVVFYAGPVLFRKKLYIDNFIEEQDDLVSEKGNNFINPYTQKKISYNPTRIVHYITHYNLNIKGFSRTKIRIVVYSNLGRIKMKTKLRTRDFIESLLLNSKEYKHLSIKDIF
;
A
#
# COMPACT_ATOMS: atom_id res chain seq x y z
N MET A 1 -7.40 -36.66 64.48
CA MET A 1 -7.80 -37.00 63.09
C MET A 1 -6.98 -36.09 62.17
N ASN A 2 -5.79 -36.56 61.76
CA ASN A 2 -4.88 -35.75 60.93
C ASN A 2 -5.28 -35.94 59.46
N ILE A 3 -5.92 -34.94 58.86
CA ILE A 3 -6.12 -34.87 57.43
C ILE A 3 -4.75 -34.49 56.82
N VAL A 4 -3.95 -35.47 56.46
CA VAL A 4 -2.76 -35.23 55.63
C VAL A 4 -3.29 -34.85 54.29
N ASN A 5 -3.18 -33.57 53.94
CA ASN A 5 -3.43 -33.09 52.60
C ASN A 5 -2.40 -33.78 51.67
N CYS A 6 -2.78 -34.87 51.03
CA CYS A 6 -2.02 -35.44 49.93
C CYS A 6 -2.02 -34.48 48.78
N VAL A 7 -0.98 -33.68 48.69
CA VAL A 7 -0.76 -32.84 47.51
C VAL A 7 -0.51 -33.79 46.32
N ASP A 8 -1.40 -33.74 45.35
CA ASP A 8 -1.27 -34.55 44.14
C ASP A 8 -0.18 -33.98 43.25
N TRP A 9 1.04 -34.49 43.44
CA TRP A 9 2.20 -34.08 42.67
C TRP A 9 2.05 -34.33 41.16
N GLN A 10 1.24 -35.30 40.76
CA GLN A 10 0.96 -35.58 39.35
C GLN A 10 0.12 -34.45 38.74
N ALA A 11 -0.89 -33.96 39.45
CA ALA A 11 -1.69 -32.84 39.01
C ALA A 11 -0.86 -31.56 38.89
N ILE A 12 0.05 -31.29 39.84
CA ILE A 12 0.96 -30.13 39.77
C ILE A 12 1.90 -30.25 38.57
N GLY A 13 2.46 -31.44 38.33
CA GLY A 13 3.32 -31.70 37.16
C GLY A 13 2.60 -31.52 35.84
N ALA A 14 1.34 -32.00 35.76
CA ALA A 14 0.51 -31.79 34.59
C ALA A 14 0.24 -30.29 34.29
N ILE A 15 -0.11 -29.53 35.31
CA ILE A 15 -0.34 -28.07 35.21
C ILE A 15 0.97 -27.39 34.74
N GLY A 16 2.11 -27.73 35.33
CA GLY A 16 3.41 -27.19 34.94
C GLY A 16 3.74 -27.44 33.45
N THR A 17 3.41 -28.62 32.94
CA THR A 17 3.60 -28.97 31.53
C THR A 17 2.69 -28.13 30.64
N TRP A 18 1.43 -27.93 31.00
CA TRP A 18 0.50 -27.08 30.25
C TRP A 18 0.96 -25.62 30.20
N VAL A 19 1.36 -25.09 31.34
CA VAL A 19 1.86 -23.71 31.44
C VAL A 19 3.12 -23.53 30.59
N SER A 20 4.06 -24.48 30.63
CA SER A 20 5.26 -24.47 29.80
C SER A 20 4.93 -24.53 28.31
N GLY A 21 4.00 -25.42 27.92
CA GLY A 21 3.52 -25.52 26.53
C GLY A 21 2.91 -24.23 26.00
N LEU A 22 2.04 -23.61 26.81
CA LEU A 22 1.43 -22.30 26.47
C LEU A 22 2.51 -21.20 26.35
N GLY A 23 3.47 -21.16 27.26
CA GLY A 23 4.61 -20.22 27.19
C GLY A 23 5.40 -20.35 25.90
N THR A 24 5.69 -21.59 25.46
CA THR A 24 6.38 -21.86 24.21
C THR A 24 5.59 -21.36 23.00
N ILE A 25 4.28 -21.64 22.93
CA ILE A 25 3.41 -21.17 21.85
C ILE A 25 3.39 -19.66 21.82
N LEU A 26 3.25 -19.01 22.97
CA LEU A 26 3.22 -17.54 23.06
C LEU A 26 4.52 -16.91 22.55
N THR A 27 5.67 -17.50 22.90
CA THR A 27 6.99 -17.07 22.46
C THR A 27 7.10 -17.15 20.93
N VAL A 28 6.67 -18.27 20.33
CA VAL A 28 6.67 -18.43 18.87
C VAL A 28 5.77 -17.41 18.20
N VAL A 29 4.55 -17.19 18.73
CA VAL A 29 3.63 -16.19 18.20
C VAL A 29 4.26 -14.80 18.22
N VAL A 30 4.84 -14.40 19.35
CA VAL A 30 5.49 -13.08 19.48
C VAL A 30 6.67 -12.94 18.51
N ALA A 31 7.48 -13.98 18.35
CA ALA A 31 8.61 -13.98 17.42
C ALA A 31 8.19 -13.85 15.94
N VAL A 32 7.04 -14.45 15.56
CA VAL A 32 6.55 -14.46 14.18
C VAL A 32 5.73 -13.20 13.84
N LEU A 33 5.11 -12.54 14.83
CA LEU A 33 4.27 -11.36 14.63
C LEU A 33 4.91 -10.26 13.73
N PRO A 34 6.20 -9.89 13.89
CA PRO A 34 6.83 -8.87 13.04
C PRO A 34 6.85 -9.24 11.55
N TYR A 35 6.91 -10.54 11.23
CA TYR A 35 6.96 -11.04 9.85
C TYR A 35 5.57 -11.12 9.22
N ILE A 36 4.50 -11.26 10.03
CA ILE A 36 3.12 -11.35 9.55
C ILE A 36 2.52 -9.96 9.33
N LYS A 37 3.02 -8.93 10.01
CA LYS A 37 2.49 -7.56 9.88
C LYS A 37 2.52 -7.11 8.43
N LYS A 38 1.36 -6.68 7.93
CA LYS A 38 1.26 -6.09 6.57
C LYS A 38 1.74 -4.65 6.63
N GLY A 39 2.47 -4.23 5.59
CA GLY A 39 2.78 -2.83 5.38
C GLY A 39 1.49 -1.98 5.29
N LYS A 40 1.60 -0.69 5.58
CA LYS A 40 0.50 0.27 5.51
C LYS A 40 0.72 1.24 4.36
N LEU A 41 -0.37 1.71 3.76
CA LEU A 41 -0.37 2.73 2.73
C LEU A 41 -1.17 3.92 3.20
N TYR A 42 -0.65 5.11 2.94
CA TYR A 42 -1.36 6.37 3.12
C TYR A 42 -1.27 7.15 1.82
N PHE A 43 -2.39 7.69 1.38
CA PHE A 43 -2.45 8.52 0.18
C PHE A 43 -2.95 9.89 0.59
N THR A 44 -2.15 10.89 0.31
CA THR A 44 -2.44 12.29 0.59
C THR A 44 -2.37 13.10 -0.70
N GLN A 45 -3.15 14.13 -0.78
CA GLN A 45 -3.12 15.09 -1.86
C GLN A 45 -2.71 16.43 -1.25
N HIS A 46 -1.46 16.82 -1.48
CA HIS A 46 -1.01 18.15 -1.10
C HIS A 46 -1.44 19.13 -2.18
N SER A 47 -2.33 20.02 -1.82
CA SER A 47 -2.73 21.16 -2.64
C SER A 47 -2.17 22.42 -1.99
N ASN A 48 -0.97 22.80 -2.34
CA ASN A 48 -0.49 24.16 -2.12
C ASN A 48 -0.94 25.04 -3.28
N ILE A 49 -1.04 26.35 -3.02
CA ILE A 49 -1.58 27.36 -3.96
C ILE A 49 -0.95 27.27 -5.37
N ASN A 50 0.24 26.68 -5.50
CA ASN A 50 0.98 26.59 -6.77
C ASN A 50 1.31 25.17 -7.24
N GLU A 51 1.11 24.12 -6.42
CA GLU A 51 1.48 22.75 -6.81
C GLU A 51 0.56 21.72 -6.16
N TYR A 52 -0.13 20.98 -7.02
CA TYR A 52 -0.83 19.77 -6.61
C TYR A 52 0.08 18.56 -6.84
N ARG A 53 0.41 17.86 -5.78
CA ARG A 53 1.20 16.62 -5.87
C ARG A 53 0.49 15.50 -5.12
N PRO A 54 -0.02 14.49 -5.83
CA PRO A 54 -0.47 13.28 -5.17
C PRO A 54 0.74 12.56 -4.58
N GLU A 55 0.67 12.26 -3.28
CA GLU A 55 1.75 11.62 -2.54
C GLU A 55 1.28 10.29 -1.96
N LEU A 56 2.06 9.24 -2.15
CA LEU A 56 1.86 7.92 -1.57
C LEU A 56 2.94 7.64 -0.53
N THR A 57 2.54 7.49 0.72
CA THR A 57 3.42 7.05 1.80
C THR A 57 3.26 5.54 2.00
N ILE A 58 4.35 4.81 1.83
CA ILE A 58 4.43 3.37 2.01
C ILE A 58 5.19 3.11 3.30
N VAL A 59 4.56 2.42 4.24
CA VAL A 59 5.16 2.05 5.52
C VAL A 59 5.49 0.57 5.52
N ASN A 60 6.75 0.23 5.67
CA ASN A 60 7.19 -1.13 5.89
C ASN A 60 7.09 -1.45 7.39
N SER A 61 6.09 -2.24 7.77
CA SER A 61 5.88 -2.67 9.17
C SER A 61 6.50 -4.03 9.47
N LYS A 62 7.30 -4.57 8.53
CA LYS A 62 7.96 -5.86 8.67
C LYS A 62 9.41 -5.71 9.14
N ALA A 63 9.95 -6.80 9.69
CA ALA A 63 11.37 -6.91 10.08
C ALA A 63 12.32 -7.04 8.87
N GLU A 64 11.79 -7.29 7.68
CA GLU A 64 12.55 -7.45 6.45
C GLU A 64 12.47 -6.20 5.59
N GLY A 65 13.52 -5.95 4.81
CA GLY A 65 13.54 -4.87 3.82
C GLY A 65 12.53 -5.11 2.69
N MET A 66 11.80 -4.07 2.30
CA MET A 66 10.80 -4.13 1.26
C MET A 66 11.35 -3.51 -0.02
N LEU A 67 11.44 -4.29 -1.08
CA LEU A 67 11.74 -3.80 -2.43
C LEU A 67 10.41 -3.54 -3.16
N ILE A 68 10.18 -2.30 -3.58
CA ILE A 68 9.00 -1.94 -4.37
C ILE A 68 9.27 -2.29 -5.83
N GLU A 69 8.42 -3.12 -6.41
CA GLU A 69 8.49 -3.50 -7.83
C GLU A 69 7.67 -2.54 -8.70
N LYS A 70 6.43 -2.31 -8.31
CA LYS A 70 5.52 -1.40 -9.02
C LYS A 70 4.39 -0.89 -8.15
N VAL A 71 3.88 0.28 -8.51
CA VAL A 71 2.67 0.87 -7.94
C VAL A 71 1.62 1.00 -9.03
N VAL A 72 0.40 0.55 -8.76
CA VAL A 72 -0.71 0.59 -9.72
C VAL A 72 -1.92 1.28 -9.12
N PHE A 73 -2.42 2.26 -9.84
CA PHE A 73 -3.68 2.93 -9.53
C PHE A 73 -4.80 2.29 -10.34
N TYR A 74 -5.91 1.96 -9.69
CA TYR A 74 -7.06 1.34 -10.32
C TYR A 74 -8.32 2.18 -10.11
N ALA A 75 -9.14 2.27 -11.16
CA ALA A 75 -10.54 2.67 -11.08
C ALA A 75 -11.45 1.45 -11.16
N GLY A 76 -12.62 1.55 -10.53
CA GLY A 76 -13.66 0.54 -10.63
C GLY A 76 -13.70 -0.48 -9.48
N PRO A 77 -14.74 -1.32 -9.48
CA PRO A 77 -14.90 -2.40 -8.52
C PRO A 77 -13.84 -3.48 -8.72
N VAL A 78 -13.69 -4.36 -7.73
CA VAL A 78 -12.60 -5.36 -7.72
C VAL A 78 -12.63 -6.28 -8.95
N LEU A 79 -13.83 -6.65 -9.43
CA LEU A 79 -14.01 -7.59 -10.54
C LEU A 79 -13.77 -6.93 -11.91
N PHE A 80 -14.10 -5.63 -12.06
CA PHE A 80 -14.06 -4.91 -13.35
C PHE A 80 -13.14 -3.70 -13.30
N ARG A 81 -12.10 -3.74 -12.46
CA ARG A 81 -11.17 -2.63 -12.30
C ARG A 81 -10.32 -2.38 -13.54
N LYS A 82 -10.15 -1.10 -13.89
CA LYS A 82 -9.20 -0.65 -14.91
C LYS A 82 -7.97 -0.02 -14.28
N LYS A 83 -6.81 -0.24 -14.87
CA LYS A 83 -5.56 0.39 -14.45
C LYS A 83 -5.58 1.83 -14.96
N LEU A 84 -5.49 2.79 -14.06
CA LEU A 84 -5.40 4.22 -14.40
C LEU A 84 -3.95 4.64 -14.66
N TYR A 85 -3.03 4.07 -13.91
CA TYR A 85 -1.61 4.40 -13.97
C TYR A 85 -0.77 3.26 -13.42
N ILE A 86 0.38 3.01 -14.04
CA ILE A 86 1.36 2.03 -13.60
C ILE A 86 2.70 2.76 -13.49
N ASP A 87 3.33 2.62 -12.34
CA ASP A 87 4.68 3.07 -12.07
C ASP A 87 5.57 1.85 -11.82
N ASN A 88 6.44 1.50 -12.78
CA ASN A 88 7.35 0.37 -12.71
C ASN A 88 8.72 0.86 -12.23
N PHE A 89 9.18 0.32 -11.09
CA PHE A 89 10.48 0.69 -10.52
C PHE A 89 11.62 -0.21 -11.01
N ILE A 90 11.31 -1.35 -11.62
CA ILE A 90 12.30 -2.33 -12.09
C ILE A 90 12.80 -1.95 -13.49
N GLU A 91 11.92 -1.48 -14.38
CA GLU A 91 12.25 -1.17 -15.78
C GLU A 91 13.04 0.14 -15.96
N GLU A 92 13.01 1.04 -14.98
CA GLU A 92 13.70 2.34 -15.06
C GLU A 92 15.13 2.31 -14.50
N GLN A 93 15.69 1.12 -14.20
CA GLN A 93 17.06 0.99 -13.70
C GLN A 93 18.13 1.15 -14.81
N ASP A 94 17.74 1.06 -16.08
CA ASP A 94 18.66 1.19 -17.22
C ASP A 94 18.90 2.64 -17.66
N ASP A 95 18.08 3.60 -17.26
CA ASP A 95 18.30 5.01 -17.56
C ASP A 95 19.05 5.71 -16.41
N LEU A 96 20.29 6.09 -16.69
CA LEU A 96 21.31 6.67 -15.80
C LEU A 96 20.92 7.99 -15.09
N VAL A 97 19.70 8.47 -15.20
CA VAL A 97 19.21 9.72 -14.59
C VAL A 97 17.79 9.57 -14.06
N SER A 98 17.58 8.69 -13.09
CA SER A 98 16.31 8.65 -12.41
C SER A 98 16.44 9.27 -11.02
N GLU A 99 15.76 10.41 -10.79
CA GLU A 99 15.50 10.99 -9.45
C GLU A 99 14.70 10.04 -8.52
N LYS A 100 14.32 8.87 -9.02
CA LYS A 100 13.64 7.78 -8.29
C LYS A 100 14.62 6.94 -7.46
N GLY A 101 15.55 7.57 -6.77
CA GLY A 101 16.51 6.88 -5.92
C GLY A 101 15.86 5.80 -5.06
N ASN A 102 16.46 4.62 -5.15
CA ASN A 102 16.30 3.50 -4.25
C ASN A 102 14.84 3.09 -3.95
N ASN A 103 14.30 2.12 -4.70
CA ASN A 103 12.98 1.50 -4.48
C ASN A 103 12.92 0.58 -3.25
N PHE A 104 13.96 0.60 -2.43
CA PHE A 104 14.06 -0.17 -1.20
C PHE A 104 13.58 0.62 0.03
N ILE A 105 12.87 -0.04 0.92
CA ILE A 105 12.40 0.51 2.20
C ILE A 105 12.94 -0.36 3.32
N ASN A 106 13.73 0.23 4.20
CA ASN A 106 14.26 -0.45 5.36
C ASN A 106 13.16 -1.00 6.28
N PRO A 107 13.46 -2.02 7.10
CA PRO A 107 12.54 -2.48 8.13
C PRO A 107 12.03 -1.32 9.00
N TYR A 108 10.74 -1.34 9.33
CA TYR A 108 10.09 -0.37 10.23
C TYR A 108 10.20 1.10 9.82
N THR A 109 10.51 1.37 8.54
CA THR A 109 10.59 2.72 8.00
C THR A 109 9.48 3.02 7.00
N GLN A 110 9.42 4.25 6.53
CA GLN A 110 8.47 4.69 5.53
C GLN A 110 9.17 5.37 4.36
N LYS A 111 8.54 5.29 3.19
CA LYS A 111 8.95 6.00 1.98
C LYS A 111 7.79 6.78 1.42
N LYS A 112 8.06 8.01 1.01
CA LYS A 112 7.13 8.88 0.31
C LYS A 112 7.46 8.91 -1.18
N ILE A 113 6.44 8.75 -2.01
CA ILE A 113 6.54 8.82 -3.47
C ILE A 113 5.59 9.90 -3.94
N SER A 114 6.13 10.95 -4.54
CA SER A 114 5.35 12.03 -5.13
C SER A 114 5.15 11.77 -6.62
N TYR A 115 3.94 11.94 -7.09
CA TYR A 115 3.57 11.71 -8.49
C TYR A 115 3.37 13.02 -9.23
N ASN A 116 3.91 13.09 -10.45
CA ASN A 116 3.63 14.21 -11.34
C ASN A 116 2.24 14.04 -11.97
N PRO A 117 1.31 15.01 -11.77
CA PRO A 117 -0.04 14.96 -12.36
C PRO A 117 -0.02 14.78 -13.88
N THR A 118 0.87 15.48 -14.58
CA THR A 118 1.01 15.43 -16.04
C THR A 118 1.31 14.01 -16.53
N ARG A 119 2.20 13.28 -15.86
CA ARG A 119 2.50 11.88 -16.23
C ARG A 119 1.30 10.96 -16.11
N ILE A 120 0.49 11.13 -15.06
CA ILE A 120 -0.71 10.31 -14.85
C ILE A 120 -1.76 10.64 -15.93
N VAL A 121 -1.99 11.92 -16.23
CA VAL A 121 -2.92 12.34 -17.28
C VAL A 121 -2.44 11.83 -18.63
N HIS A 122 -1.16 11.99 -18.96
CA HIS A 122 -0.56 11.47 -20.18
C HIS A 122 -0.82 9.97 -20.35
N TYR A 123 -0.62 9.20 -19.30
CA TYR A 123 -0.88 7.77 -19.32
C TYR A 123 -2.35 7.46 -19.64
N ILE A 124 -3.29 8.18 -19.00
CA ILE A 124 -4.74 7.97 -19.19
C ILE A 124 -5.14 8.29 -20.63
N THR A 125 -4.65 9.40 -21.17
CA THR A 125 -4.97 9.86 -22.54
C THR A 125 -4.29 9.02 -23.62
N HIS A 126 -3.00 8.71 -23.44
CA HIS A 126 -2.22 7.92 -24.41
C HIS A 126 -2.81 6.51 -24.61
N TYR A 127 -3.19 5.85 -23.53
CA TYR A 127 -3.80 4.50 -23.60
C TYR A 127 -5.31 4.55 -23.86
N ASN A 128 -5.88 5.71 -24.13
CA ASN A 128 -7.30 5.92 -24.41
C ASN A 128 -8.22 5.09 -23.48
N LEU A 129 -8.00 5.23 -22.17
CA LEU A 129 -8.63 4.40 -21.17
C LEU A 129 -10.13 4.75 -21.08
N ASN A 130 -10.99 3.88 -21.57
CA ASN A 130 -12.43 4.03 -21.36
C ASN A 130 -12.77 3.77 -19.88
N ILE A 131 -12.92 4.87 -19.12
CA ILE A 131 -13.25 4.86 -17.68
C ILE A 131 -14.64 5.44 -17.38
N LYS A 132 -15.45 5.68 -18.42
CA LYS A 132 -16.80 6.31 -18.31
C LYS A 132 -17.67 5.69 -17.20
N GLY A 133 -17.70 4.38 -17.10
CA GLY A 133 -18.51 3.69 -16.09
C GLY A 133 -17.96 3.76 -14.66
N PHE A 134 -16.79 4.35 -14.42
CA PHE A 134 -16.11 4.33 -13.12
C PHE A 134 -16.02 5.69 -12.41
N SER A 135 -16.66 6.72 -12.93
CA SER A 135 -16.61 8.11 -12.39
C SER A 135 -16.92 8.18 -10.88
N ARG A 136 -17.91 7.42 -10.42
CA ARG A 136 -18.36 7.39 -9.01
C ARG A 136 -17.58 6.40 -8.13
N THR A 137 -16.73 5.56 -8.70
CA THR A 137 -15.97 4.56 -7.94
C THR A 137 -14.78 5.18 -7.22
N LYS A 138 -14.37 4.58 -6.11
CA LYS A 138 -13.19 5.01 -5.37
C LYS A 138 -11.92 4.43 -5.98
N ILE A 139 -10.87 5.24 -6.05
CA ILE A 139 -9.56 4.79 -6.48
C ILE A 139 -9.01 3.76 -5.50
N ARG A 140 -8.34 2.78 -6.04
CA ARG A 140 -7.59 1.76 -5.30
C ARG A 140 -6.14 1.81 -5.72
N ILE A 141 -5.25 1.76 -4.74
CA ILE A 141 -3.81 1.73 -4.97
C ILE A 141 -3.29 0.37 -4.51
N VAL A 142 -2.49 -0.25 -5.35
CA VAL A 142 -1.83 -1.52 -5.05
C VAL A 142 -0.34 -1.36 -5.26
N VAL A 143 0.41 -1.59 -4.21
CA VAL A 143 1.87 -1.66 -4.23
C VAL A 143 2.26 -3.12 -4.30
N TYR A 144 3.07 -3.46 -5.28
CA TYR A 144 3.68 -4.78 -5.44
C TYR A 144 5.11 -4.71 -4.93
N SER A 145 5.49 -5.67 -4.12
CA SER A 145 6.84 -5.77 -3.55
C SER A 145 7.25 -7.23 -3.39
N ASN A 146 8.54 -7.47 -3.17
CA ASN A 146 9.08 -8.80 -2.81
C ASN A 146 8.38 -9.42 -1.59
N LEU A 147 7.86 -8.61 -0.67
CA LEU A 147 7.13 -9.06 0.52
C LEU A 147 5.62 -9.24 0.30
N GLY A 148 5.16 -9.15 -0.96
CA GLY A 148 3.78 -9.32 -1.35
C GLY A 148 3.06 -8.01 -1.70
N ARG A 149 1.73 -8.06 -1.75
CA ARG A 149 0.90 -6.94 -2.22
C ARG A 149 0.28 -6.19 -1.05
N ILE A 150 0.46 -4.87 -1.05
CA ILE A 150 -0.22 -3.98 -0.12
C ILE A 150 -1.31 -3.24 -0.89
N LYS A 151 -2.55 -3.24 -0.38
CA LYS A 151 -3.70 -2.67 -1.07
C LYS A 151 -4.34 -1.60 -0.21
N MET A 152 -4.73 -0.50 -0.84
CA MET A 152 -5.50 0.57 -0.22
C MET A 152 -6.67 0.99 -1.09
N LYS A 153 -7.82 1.26 -0.46
CA LYS A 153 -8.96 1.95 -1.07
C LYS A 153 -8.94 3.38 -0.57
N THR A 154 -8.79 4.34 -1.46
CA THR A 154 -8.81 5.76 -1.09
C THR A 154 -10.25 6.21 -0.77
N LYS A 155 -10.39 7.37 -0.12
CA LYS A 155 -11.71 8.03 0.02
C LYS A 155 -12.10 8.77 -1.27
N LEU A 156 -11.15 9.00 -2.16
CA LEU A 156 -11.28 9.81 -3.37
C LEU A 156 -12.02 9.06 -4.47
N ARG A 157 -12.97 9.71 -5.12
CA ARG A 157 -13.64 9.18 -6.30
C ARG A 157 -12.76 9.33 -7.53
N THR A 158 -12.91 8.44 -8.49
CA THR A 158 -12.12 8.48 -9.74
C THR A 158 -12.28 9.80 -10.48
N ARG A 159 -13.51 10.34 -10.54
CA ARG A 159 -13.78 11.64 -11.16
C ARG A 159 -13.02 12.77 -10.48
N ASP A 160 -13.14 12.88 -9.15
CA ASP A 160 -12.53 13.98 -8.38
C ASP A 160 -11.00 13.94 -8.48
N PHE A 161 -10.42 12.73 -8.52
CA PHE A 161 -8.99 12.55 -8.73
C PHE A 161 -8.53 13.03 -10.10
N ILE A 162 -9.22 12.63 -11.16
CA ILE A 162 -8.86 13.02 -12.52
C ILE A 162 -9.04 14.52 -12.72
N GLU A 163 -10.12 15.09 -12.19
CA GLU A 163 -10.37 16.53 -12.23
C GLU A 163 -9.24 17.31 -11.56
N SER A 164 -8.79 16.86 -10.37
CA SER A 164 -7.67 17.49 -9.70
C SER A 164 -6.34 17.33 -10.44
N LEU A 165 -6.12 16.22 -11.16
CA LEU A 165 -4.95 16.04 -12.02
C LEU A 165 -4.98 16.98 -13.23
N LEU A 166 -6.12 17.12 -13.90
CA LEU A 166 -6.28 17.99 -15.08
C LEU A 166 -6.05 19.47 -14.72
N LEU A 167 -6.66 19.94 -13.62
CA LEU A 167 -6.49 21.31 -13.14
C LEU A 167 -5.04 21.68 -12.86
N ASN A 168 -4.23 20.70 -12.46
CA ASN A 168 -2.83 20.91 -12.07
C ASN A 168 -1.82 20.44 -13.12
N SER A 169 -2.29 19.95 -14.26
CA SER A 169 -1.43 19.57 -15.39
C SER A 169 -1.31 20.74 -16.37
N LYS A 170 -0.11 21.30 -16.49
CA LYS A 170 0.14 22.45 -17.38
C LYS A 170 -0.17 22.14 -18.86
N GLU A 171 0.15 20.93 -19.31
CA GLU A 171 0.01 20.50 -20.70
C GLU A 171 -1.43 20.14 -21.08
N TYR A 172 -2.24 19.69 -20.12
CA TYR A 172 -3.58 19.16 -20.35
C TYR A 172 -4.70 20.06 -19.84
N LYS A 173 -4.43 21.36 -19.59
CA LYS A 173 -5.43 22.34 -19.16
C LYS A 173 -6.59 22.53 -20.14
N HIS A 174 -6.36 22.23 -21.43
CA HIS A 174 -7.38 22.32 -22.48
C HIS A 174 -8.36 21.14 -22.47
N LEU A 175 -8.00 20.03 -21.82
CA LEU A 175 -8.88 18.88 -21.70
C LEU A 175 -9.93 19.11 -20.60
N SER A 176 -11.16 18.84 -20.93
CA SER A 176 -12.24 18.82 -19.95
C SER A 176 -12.41 17.40 -19.39
N ILE A 177 -13.02 17.33 -18.22
CA ILE A 177 -13.36 16.04 -17.62
C ILE A 177 -14.30 15.22 -18.51
N LYS A 178 -15.09 15.88 -19.38
CA LYS A 178 -16.01 15.24 -20.34
C LYS A 178 -15.27 14.52 -21.45
N ASP A 179 -14.05 14.91 -21.77
CA ASP A 179 -13.25 14.28 -22.82
C ASP A 179 -12.67 12.94 -22.34
N ILE A 180 -12.60 12.74 -21.03
CA ILE A 180 -12.07 11.52 -20.40
C ILE A 180 -13.19 10.56 -19.97
N PHE A 181 -14.35 11.08 -19.60
CA PHE A 181 -15.54 10.32 -19.17
C PHE A 181 -16.66 10.46 -20.21
#